data_35426b92262714d5fdcf542434ca0449
#
_entry.id   35426b92262714d5fdcf542434ca0449
#
_cell.length_a   1.000
_cell.length_b   1.000
_cell.length_c   1.000
_cell.angle_alpha   90.00
_cell.angle_beta   90.00
_cell.angle_gamma   90.00
#
_symmetry.space_group_name_H-M   'P 1'
#
loop_
_entity.id
_entity.type
_entity.pdbx_description
1 polymer ?
#
loop_
_entity_poly.entity_id
_entity_poly.type
_entity_poly.pdbx_seq_one_letter_code
_entity_poly.pdbx_strand_id
1 'polypeptide(L)'
;RNSLSISHRKAGSDDDVVRTVDPYHIVNFRGEWYLIAWCHLRKSVLRFAVSRIHRAFLLEQNYVIPADFNFSSFIGSSFGIMTEPTEHRVSIHFSSGQAPYIAERRWHRDQQIKENSDGSVVLSFLTNSLFEVKRWVLSWGSSARVLEPQHLVDQLRDEIKNMSDIY
;
A
#
# COMPACT_ATOMS: atom_id res chain seq x y z
N ARG A 1 24.00 9.31 -12.18
CA ARG A 1 23.41 8.33 -11.26
C ARG A 1 23.91 6.95 -11.62
N ASN A 2 24.16 6.12 -10.62
CA ASN A 2 24.71 4.79 -10.82
C ASN A 2 23.72 3.71 -10.40
N SER A 3 23.66 2.62 -11.14
CA SER A 3 22.89 1.43 -10.81
C SER A 3 23.43 0.78 -9.53
N LEU A 4 22.58 0.01 -8.87
CA LEU A 4 22.95 -0.81 -7.71
C LEU A 4 22.81 -2.29 -8.03
N SER A 5 23.72 -3.10 -7.51
CA SER A 5 23.51 -4.53 -7.31
C SER A 5 22.99 -4.73 -5.90
N ILE A 6 21.78 -5.24 -5.74
CA ILE A 6 21.17 -5.50 -4.45
C ILE A 6 20.92 -6.99 -4.24
N SER A 7 21.17 -7.51 -3.03
CA SER A 7 20.72 -8.82 -2.58
C SER A 7 19.44 -8.62 -1.78
N HIS A 8 18.30 -9.04 -2.36
CA HIS A 8 16.98 -8.77 -1.81
C HIS A 8 16.22 -10.07 -1.55
N ARG A 9 15.68 -10.19 -0.34
CA ARG A 9 14.84 -11.32 0.08
C ARG A 9 13.37 -11.04 -0.16
N LYS A 10 12.68 -11.96 -0.83
CA LYS A 10 11.22 -11.89 -0.95
C LYS A 10 10.57 -12.23 0.39
N ALA A 11 9.45 -11.60 0.74
CA ALA A 11 8.68 -11.97 1.92
C ALA A 11 8.26 -13.45 1.86
N GLY A 12 8.48 -14.19 2.96
CA GLY A 12 8.16 -15.62 3.05
C GLY A 12 9.13 -16.54 2.29
N SER A 13 10.33 -16.06 1.94
CA SER A 13 11.40 -16.86 1.34
C SER A 13 12.68 -16.68 2.12
N ASP A 14 13.48 -17.74 2.24
CA ASP A 14 14.80 -17.68 2.84
C ASP A 14 15.91 -17.34 1.82
N ASP A 15 15.56 -17.35 0.54
CA ASP A 15 16.51 -17.12 -0.54
C ASP A 15 16.66 -15.64 -0.88
N ASP A 16 17.90 -15.19 -0.95
CA ASP A 16 18.25 -13.87 -1.47
C ASP A 16 18.39 -13.94 -2.99
N VAL A 17 17.78 -12.99 -3.67
CA VAL A 17 17.92 -12.84 -5.12
C VAL A 17 18.73 -11.59 -5.42
N VAL A 18 19.84 -11.77 -6.13
CA VAL A 18 20.66 -10.64 -6.61
C VAL A 18 19.95 -9.97 -7.79
N ARG A 19 19.87 -8.65 -7.76
CA ARG A 19 19.22 -7.82 -8.79
C ARG A 19 20.05 -6.59 -9.08
N THR A 20 20.18 -6.28 -10.36
CA THR A 20 20.61 -4.95 -10.79
C THR A 20 19.39 -4.05 -10.84
N VAL A 21 19.48 -2.89 -10.19
CA VAL A 21 18.38 -1.92 -10.12
C VAL A 21 18.89 -0.50 -10.34
N ASP A 22 18.05 0.33 -10.94
CA ASP A 22 18.28 1.77 -11.10
C ASP A 22 17.39 2.51 -10.11
N PRO A 23 17.93 3.09 -9.04
CA PRO A 23 17.18 3.82 -8.02
C PRO A 23 16.45 5.06 -8.58
N TYR A 24 15.13 5.11 -8.47
CA TYR A 24 14.33 6.24 -8.91
C TYR A 24 13.87 7.12 -7.74
N HIS A 25 13.38 6.50 -6.68
CA HIS A 25 12.82 7.21 -5.53
C HIS A 25 12.97 6.38 -4.26
N ILE A 26 13.02 7.04 -3.10
CA ILE A 26 12.94 6.40 -1.79
C ILE A 26 11.80 7.02 -1.01
N VAL A 27 10.97 6.19 -0.37
CA VAL A 27 9.80 6.65 0.38
C VAL A 27 9.67 5.90 1.69
N ASN A 28 9.30 6.61 2.75
CA ASN A 28 8.86 5.99 4.00
C ASN A 28 7.34 5.82 3.98
N PHE A 29 6.88 4.60 4.24
CA PHE A 29 5.46 4.32 4.38
C PHE A 29 5.23 3.51 5.65
N ARG A 30 4.53 4.10 6.62
CA ARG A 30 4.20 3.50 7.92
C ARG A 30 5.44 2.98 8.68
N GLY A 31 6.55 3.72 8.63
CA GLY A 31 7.78 3.36 9.32
C GLY A 31 8.72 2.44 8.52
N GLU A 32 8.29 1.86 7.42
CA GLU A 32 9.13 1.05 6.52
C GLU A 32 9.61 1.90 5.34
N TRP A 33 10.88 1.78 5.00
CA TRP A 33 11.48 2.42 3.83
C TRP A 33 11.39 1.53 2.60
N TYR A 34 10.99 2.12 1.48
CA TYR A 34 10.92 1.44 0.19
C TYR A 34 11.77 2.15 -0.84
N LEU A 35 12.61 1.39 -1.52
CA LEU A 35 13.31 1.80 -2.72
C LEU A 35 12.42 1.51 -3.93
N ILE A 36 12.08 2.55 -4.68
CA ILE A 36 11.42 2.44 -5.98
C ILE A 36 12.51 2.46 -7.03
N ALA A 37 12.63 1.39 -7.81
CA ALA A 37 13.71 1.24 -8.77
C ALA A 37 13.29 0.43 -9.99
N TRP A 38 13.87 0.74 -11.13
CA TRP A 38 13.80 -0.13 -12.31
C TRP A 38 14.59 -1.40 -12.04
N CYS A 39 13.95 -2.54 -12.20
CA CYS A 39 14.58 -3.84 -12.02
C CYS A 39 14.96 -4.44 -13.39
N HIS A 40 16.25 -4.57 -13.66
CA HIS A 40 16.73 -5.12 -14.94
C HIS A 40 16.29 -6.56 -15.18
N LEU A 41 16.17 -7.36 -14.10
CA LEU A 41 15.69 -8.76 -14.20
C LEU A 41 14.19 -8.85 -14.57
N ARG A 42 13.37 -7.96 -14.04
CA ARG A 42 11.90 -7.97 -14.28
C ARG A 42 11.46 -7.00 -15.36
N LYS A 43 12.35 -6.14 -15.84
CA LYS A 43 12.10 -5.09 -16.83
C LYS A 43 10.88 -4.22 -16.47
N SER A 44 10.83 -3.83 -15.21
CA SER A 44 9.75 -3.00 -14.66
C SER A 44 10.21 -2.24 -13.43
N VAL A 45 9.51 -1.15 -13.11
CA VAL A 45 9.72 -0.42 -11.86
C VAL A 45 9.08 -1.21 -10.73
N LEU A 46 9.88 -1.53 -9.71
CA LEU A 46 9.46 -2.32 -8.56
C LEU A 46 9.69 -1.56 -7.25
N ARG A 47 9.07 -2.06 -6.20
CA ARG A 47 9.19 -1.61 -4.82
C ARG A 47 10.01 -2.64 -4.04
N PHE A 48 11.09 -2.20 -3.43
CA PHE A 48 11.95 -3.02 -2.60
C PHE A 48 11.91 -2.48 -1.18
N ALA A 49 11.39 -3.27 -0.22
CA ALA A 49 11.52 -2.91 1.19
C ALA A 49 13.01 -2.88 1.55
N VAL A 50 13.49 -1.75 2.08
CA VAL A 50 14.92 -1.56 2.40
C VAL A 50 15.36 -2.53 3.48
N SER A 51 14.49 -2.83 4.45
CA SER A 51 14.73 -3.84 5.50
C SER A 51 15.02 -5.25 4.96
N ARG A 52 14.68 -5.53 3.70
CA ARG A 52 14.94 -6.81 3.02
C ARG A 52 16.11 -6.75 2.04
N ILE A 53 16.82 -5.65 1.97
CA ILE A 53 18.06 -5.52 1.19
C ILE A 53 19.22 -5.83 2.14
N HIS A 54 19.82 -7.02 1.99
CA HIS A 54 20.91 -7.47 2.86
C HIS A 54 22.26 -6.95 2.42
N ARG A 55 22.42 -6.70 1.12
CA ARG A 55 23.67 -6.13 0.53
C ARG A 55 23.29 -5.19 -0.60
N ALA A 56 24.04 -4.12 -0.73
CA ALA A 56 23.95 -3.17 -1.84
C ALA A 56 25.35 -2.74 -2.26
N PHE A 57 25.64 -2.80 -3.55
CA PHE A 57 26.91 -2.37 -4.13
C PHE A 57 26.64 -1.38 -5.26
N LEU A 58 27.39 -0.29 -5.27
CA LEU A 58 27.34 0.66 -6.37
C LEU A 58 28.01 0.04 -7.59
N LEU A 59 27.36 0.15 -8.74
CA LEU A 59 27.92 -0.28 -10.02
C LEU A 59 28.45 0.93 -10.81
N GLU A 60 29.41 0.71 -11.70
CA GLU A 60 29.90 1.77 -12.61
C GLU A 60 28.92 2.09 -13.74
N GLN A 61 27.86 1.29 -13.88
CA GLN A 61 26.80 1.49 -14.86
C GLN A 61 25.96 2.73 -14.52
N ASN A 62 25.96 3.68 -15.43
CA ASN A 62 25.13 4.88 -15.32
C ASN A 62 23.72 4.66 -15.88
N TYR A 63 22.71 5.33 -15.30
CA TYR A 63 21.35 5.35 -15.80
C TYR A 63 20.74 6.76 -15.73
N VAL A 64 19.67 6.95 -16.47
CA VAL A 64 18.84 8.16 -16.45
C VAL A 64 17.42 7.74 -16.06
N ILE A 65 16.82 8.45 -15.10
CA ILE A 65 15.40 8.26 -14.80
C ILE A 65 14.61 8.76 -16.00
N PRO A 66 13.68 7.96 -16.59
CA PRO A 66 12.84 8.42 -17.68
C PRO A 66 12.10 9.71 -17.33
N ALA A 67 12.03 10.66 -18.27
CA ALA A 67 11.43 11.95 -18.02
C ALA A 67 9.91 11.88 -17.71
N ASP A 68 9.27 10.82 -18.17
CA ASP A 68 7.86 10.49 -17.94
C ASP A 68 7.63 9.75 -16.61
N PHE A 69 8.68 9.32 -15.91
CA PHE A 69 8.51 8.72 -14.59
C PHE A 69 8.07 9.76 -13.57
N ASN A 70 6.92 9.54 -12.99
CA ASN A 70 6.39 10.32 -11.88
C ASN A 70 5.98 9.41 -10.72
N PHE A 71 6.56 9.65 -9.54
CA PHE A 71 6.31 8.83 -8.36
C PHE A 71 4.83 8.84 -7.95
N SER A 72 4.16 10.00 -7.98
CA SER A 72 2.74 10.11 -7.64
C SER A 72 1.86 9.31 -8.59
N SER A 73 2.18 9.30 -9.89
CA SER A 73 1.50 8.48 -10.88
C SER A 73 1.81 6.99 -10.71
N PHE A 74 3.05 6.64 -10.32
CA PHE A 74 3.46 5.26 -10.07
C PHE A 74 2.73 4.64 -8.86
N ILE A 75 2.50 5.41 -7.80
CA ILE A 75 1.68 5.00 -6.66
C ILE A 75 0.19 5.00 -7.06
N GLY A 76 -0.21 5.88 -7.97
CA GLY A 76 -1.59 5.95 -8.46
C GLY A 76 -2.58 6.27 -7.35
N SER A 77 -3.71 5.55 -7.36
CA SER A 77 -4.77 5.61 -6.35
C SER A 77 -4.56 4.62 -5.19
N SER A 78 -3.32 4.15 -4.97
CA SER A 78 -3.03 3.22 -3.89
C SER A 78 -3.33 3.84 -2.52
N PHE A 79 -3.97 3.06 -1.65
CA PHE A 79 -4.17 3.42 -0.24
C PHE A 79 -2.85 3.41 0.55
N GLY A 80 -1.84 2.76 0.01
CA GLY A 80 -0.52 2.64 0.60
C GLY A 80 0.59 2.52 -0.43
N ILE A 81 1.43 1.51 -0.28
CA ILE A 81 2.58 1.27 -1.17
C ILE A 81 2.34 0.15 -2.19
N MET A 82 1.39 -0.74 -1.92
CA MET A 82 1.04 -1.84 -2.81
C MET A 82 0.04 -1.38 -3.87
N THR A 83 0.11 -1.95 -5.06
CA THR A 83 -0.83 -1.66 -6.15
C THR A 83 -1.31 -2.96 -6.78
N GLU A 84 -2.59 -2.99 -7.12
CA GLU A 84 -3.26 -4.05 -7.87
C GLU A 84 -3.64 -3.52 -9.25
N PRO A 85 -3.88 -4.41 -10.25
CA PRO A 85 -4.21 -3.95 -11.61
C PRO A 85 -5.55 -3.20 -11.70
N THR A 86 -6.49 -3.50 -10.80
CA THR A 86 -7.87 -2.99 -10.84
C THR A 86 -8.07 -1.93 -9.77
N GLU A 87 -8.74 -0.85 -10.15
CA GLU A 87 -9.18 0.20 -9.23
C GLU A 87 -10.60 -0.08 -8.74
N HIS A 88 -10.84 0.17 -7.46
CA HIS A 88 -12.12 -0.09 -6.78
C HIS A 88 -12.58 1.16 -6.03
N ARG A 89 -13.88 1.43 -6.08
CA ARG A 89 -14.49 2.35 -5.14
C ARG A 89 -14.64 1.65 -3.79
N VAL A 90 -14.15 2.31 -2.75
CA VAL A 90 -14.27 1.85 -1.37
C VAL A 90 -15.13 2.84 -0.61
N SER A 91 -16.08 2.32 0.18
CA SER A 91 -16.90 3.11 1.12
C SER A 91 -16.90 2.39 2.47
N ILE A 92 -16.53 3.12 3.51
CA ILE A 92 -16.38 2.57 4.87
C ILE A 92 -17.13 3.46 5.83
N HIS A 93 -18.03 2.86 6.57
CA HIS A 93 -18.75 3.49 7.68
C HIS A 93 -17.92 3.39 8.95
N PHE A 94 -17.81 4.49 9.68
CA PHE A 94 -17.20 4.54 11.01
C PHE A 94 -18.23 5.04 12.02
N SER A 95 -18.25 4.40 13.20
CA SER A 95 -19.12 4.79 14.29
C SER A 95 -18.86 6.24 14.76
N SER A 96 -19.85 6.85 15.39
CA SER A 96 -19.75 8.23 15.90
C SER A 96 -18.57 8.46 16.86
N GLY A 97 -18.18 7.42 17.64
CA GLY A 97 -17.00 7.50 18.50
C GLY A 97 -15.67 7.58 17.75
N GLN A 98 -15.60 7.12 16.49
CA GLN A 98 -14.40 7.19 15.66
C GLN A 98 -14.46 8.31 14.61
N ALA A 99 -15.63 8.86 14.35
CA ALA A 99 -15.84 9.90 13.35
C ALA A 99 -14.88 11.09 13.46
N PRO A 100 -14.59 11.67 14.63
CA PRO A 100 -13.62 12.77 14.75
C PRO A 100 -12.24 12.39 14.25
N TYR A 101 -11.73 11.21 14.62
CA TYR A 101 -10.40 10.74 14.20
C TYR A 101 -10.31 10.49 12.69
N ILE A 102 -11.43 10.11 12.07
CA ILE A 102 -11.50 9.94 10.62
C ILE A 102 -11.53 11.29 9.92
N ALA A 103 -12.30 12.25 10.43
CA ALA A 103 -12.46 13.58 9.85
C ALA A 103 -11.19 14.45 9.95
N GLU A 104 -10.42 14.32 11.02
CA GLU A 104 -9.20 15.10 11.28
C GLU A 104 -8.04 14.79 10.32
N ARG A 105 -8.07 13.64 9.62
CA ARG A 105 -6.92 13.16 8.86
C ARG A 105 -7.25 12.97 7.39
N ARG A 106 -6.22 13.18 6.58
CA ARG A 106 -6.27 12.80 5.18
C ARG A 106 -5.72 11.39 5.02
N TRP A 107 -6.62 10.43 4.82
CA TRP A 107 -6.32 9.01 4.64
C TRP A 107 -6.00 8.65 3.19
N HIS A 108 -6.67 9.35 2.25
CA HIS A 108 -6.47 9.18 0.83
C HIS A 108 -6.57 10.53 0.11
N ARG A 109 -5.82 10.70 -1.01
CA ARG A 109 -5.81 11.97 -1.75
C ARG A 109 -7.19 12.37 -2.29
N ASP A 110 -7.99 11.40 -2.71
CA ASP A 110 -9.31 11.61 -3.33
C ASP A 110 -10.46 11.25 -2.37
N GLN A 111 -10.20 11.29 -1.05
CA GLN A 111 -11.20 10.94 -0.06
C GLN A 111 -12.36 11.92 -0.04
N GLN A 112 -13.54 11.37 0.17
CA GLN A 112 -14.77 12.08 0.48
C GLN A 112 -15.30 11.59 1.83
N ILE A 113 -15.72 12.49 2.69
CA ILE A 113 -16.32 12.17 3.99
C ILE A 113 -17.74 12.71 3.99
N LYS A 114 -18.69 11.82 4.31
CA LYS A 114 -20.10 12.16 4.49
C LYS A 114 -20.47 11.91 5.95
N GLU A 115 -20.94 12.95 6.64
CA GLU A 115 -21.47 12.83 7.98
C GLU A 115 -22.93 12.38 7.95
N ASN A 116 -23.31 11.53 8.88
CA ASN A 116 -24.66 11.07 9.10
C ASN A 116 -25.29 11.77 10.31
N SER A 117 -26.64 11.76 10.40
CA SER A 117 -27.39 12.42 11.49
C SER A 117 -27.13 11.83 12.88
N ASP A 118 -26.62 10.60 12.95
CA ASP A 118 -26.26 9.91 14.20
C ASP A 118 -24.81 10.19 14.66
N GLY A 119 -24.12 11.10 13.96
CA GLY A 119 -22.73 11.46 14.22
C GLY A 119 -21.71 10.46 13.66
N SER A 120 -22.14 9.39 13.00
CA SER A 120 -21.24 8.50 12.27
C SER A 120 -20.79 9.12 10.94
N VAL A 121 -19.74 8.58 10.33
CA VAL A 121 -19.24 9.08 9.03
C VAL A 121 -19.06 7.93 8.03
N VAL A 122 -19.20 8.26 6.76
CA VAL A 122 -18.81 7.38 5.66
C VAL A 122 -17.63 8.02 4.93
N LEU A 123 -16.49 7.32 4.94
CA LEU A 123 -15.31 7.65 4.17
C LEU A 123 -15.33 6.89 2.85
N SER A 124 -15.19 7.59 1.73
CA SER A 124 -15.17 7.00 0.39
C SER A 124 -13.98 7.49 -0.41
N PHE A 125 -13.37 6.61 -1.21
CA PHE A 125 -12.26 6.91 -2.12
C PHE A 125 -12.14 5.83 -3.21
N LEU A 126 -11.35 6.12 -4.26
CA LEU A 126 -10.96 5.14 -5.27
C LEU A 126 -9.57 4.61 -4.92
N THR A 127 -9.36 3.29 -5.00
CA THR A 127 -8.06 2.70 -4.74
C THR A 127 -7.81 1.42 -5.55
N ASN A 128 -6.56 1.17 -5.85
CA ASN A 128 -6.07 -0.08 -6.42
C ASN A 128 -5.25 -0.89 -5.40
N SER A 129 -5.59 -0.82 -4.11
CA SER A 129 -4.90 -1.51 -3.03
C SER A 129 -5.88 -2.01 -1.96
N LEU A 130 -6.74 -2.96 -2.31
CA LEU A 130 -7.73 -3.51 -1.37
C LEU A 130 -7.09 -4.29 -0.24
N PHE A 131 -5.95 -4.95 -0.48
CA PHE A 131 -5.20 -5.65 0.56
C PHE A 131 -4.82 -4.73 1.72
N GLU A 132 -4.32 -3.52 1.42
CA GLU A 132 -3.94 -2.55 2.45
C GLU A 132 -5.15 -1.93 3.14
N VAL A 133 -6.23 -1.69 2.39
CA VAL A 133 -7.51 -1.23 2.96
C VAL A 133 -8.07 -2.27 3.93
N LYS A 134 -8.08 -3.56 3.55
CA LYS A 134 -8.53 -4.66 4.42
C LYS A 134 -7.81 -4.63 5.77
N ARG A 135 -6.49 -4.56 5.75
CA ARG A 135 -5.68 -4.52 6.99
C ARG A 135 -5.96 -3.27 7.82
N TRP A 136 -6.15 -2.13 7.17
CA TRP A 136 -6.46 -0.89 7.84
C TRP A 136 -7.85 -0.92 8.49
N VAL A 137 -8.86 -1.45 7.80
CA VAL A 137 -10.21 -1.61 8.35
C VAL A 137 -10.20 -2.52 9.58
N LEU A 138 -9.50 -3.65 9.51
CA LEU A 138 -9.37 -4.58 10.65
C LEU A 138 -8.75 -3.92 11.89
N SER A 139 -7.86 -2.93 11.71
CA SER A 139 -7.26 -2.21 12.84
C SER A 139 -8.25 -1.33 13.64
N TRP A 140 -9.43 -1.05 13.07
CA TRP A 140 -10.51 -0.30 13.73
C TRP A 140 -11.53 -1.20 14.47
N GLY A 141 -11.35 -2.52 14.36
CA GLY A 141 -12.24 -3.49 14.97
C GLY A 141 -13.71 -3.30 14.55
N SER A 142 -14.63 -3.41 15.49
CA SER A 142 -16.08 -3.28 15.24
C SER A 142 -16.55 -1.85 14.94
N SER A 143 -15.67 -0.86 15.09
CA SER A 143 -16.01 0.54 14.83
C SER A 143 -15.99 0.92 13.35
N ALA A 144 -15.45 0.05 12.48
CA ALA A 144 -15.42 0.24 11.04
C ALA A 144 -16.21 -0.87 10.32
N ARG A 145 -17.01 -0.49 9.33
CA ARG A 145 -17.77 -1.42 8.48
C ARG A 145 -17.63 -1.03 7.02
N VAL A 146 -17.08 -1.91 6.20
CA VAL A 146 -17.03 -1.72 4.75
C VAL A 146 -18.45 -1.85 4.18
N LEU A 147 -18.84 -0.88 3.35
CA LEU A 147 -20.09 -0.84 2.61
C LEU A 147 -19.86 -1.31 1.16
N GLU A 148 -18.73 -0.92 0.58
CA GLU A 148 -18.29 -1.22 -0.78
C GLU A 148 -16.77 -1.42 -0.82
N PRO A 149 -16.28 -2.26 -1.74
CA PRO A 149 -16.99 -3.17 -2.64
C PRO A 149 -17.36 -4.49 -1.93
N GLN A 150 -18.36 -5.21 -2.47
CA GLN A 150 -18.89 -6.44 -1.84
C GLN A 150 -17.81 -7.50 -1.61
N HIS A 151 -16.90 -7.70 -2.57
CA HIS A 151 -15.84 -8.70 -2.40
C HIS A 151 -14.85 -8.37 -1.26
N LEU A 152 -14.65 -7.09 -0.92
CA LEU A 152 -13.88 -6.71 0.27
C LEU A 152 -14.65 -7.04 1.56
N VAL A 153 -15.97 -6.86 1.56
CA VAL A 153 -16.83 -7.26 2.67
C VAL A 153 -16.73 -8.77 2.90
N ASP A 154 -16.77 -9.57 1.83
CA ASP A 154 -16.68 -11.02 1.92
C ASP A 154 -15.30 -11.47 2.44
N GLN A 155 -14.21 -10.87 1.95
CA GLN A 155 -12.85 -11.11 2.45
C GLN A 155 -12.70 -10.75 3.94
N LEU A 156 -13.38 -9.71 4.42
CA LEU A 156 -13.38 -9.34 5.84
C LEU A 156 -14.16 -10.33 6.69
N ARG A 157 -15.30 -10.82 6.21
CA ARG A 157 -16.09 -11.86 6.89
C ARG A 157 -15.30 -13.14 7.08
N ASP A 158 -14.62 -13.59 6.01
CA ASP A 158 -13.77 -14.78 6.06
C ASP A 158 -12.62 -14.60 7.06
N GLU A 159 -11.97 -13.44 7.06
CA GLU A 159 -10.89 -13.12 8.00
C GLU A 159 -11.38 -13.10 9.44
N ILE A 160 -12.53 -12.46 9.72
CA ILE A 160 -13.12 -12.40 11.06
C ILE A 160 -13.49 -13.80 11.55
N LYS A 161 -14.02 -14.64 10.67
CA LYS A 161 -14.30 -16.04 11.00
C LYS A 161 -13.01 -16.79 11.37
N ASN A 162 -11.99 -16.69 10.54
CA ASN A 162 -10.69 -17.31 10.82
C ASN A 162 -10.07 -16.79 12.14
N MET A 163 -10.22 -15.49 12.42
CA MET A 163 -9.79 -14.90 13.69
C MET A 163 -10.57 -15.48 14.87
N SER A 164 -11.90 -15.64 14.74
CA SER A 164 -12.74 -16.22 15.79
C SER A 164 -12.40 -17.68 16.10
N ASP A 165 -11.87 -18.41 15.11
CA ASP A 165 -11.45 -19.80 15.29
C ASP A 165 -10.10 -19.94 16.03
N ILE A 166 -9.35 -18.82 16.19
CA ILE A 166 -8.06 -18.78 16.90
C ILE A 166 -8.25 -18.42 18.38
N TYR A 167 -9.28 -17.62 18.71
CA TYR A 167 -9.60 -17.14 20.06
C TYR A 167 -10.83 -17.84 20.66
#